data_078b99bc164caf59a52e36b8d44d48e8
#
_entry.id   078b99bc164caf59a52e36b8d44d48e8
#
_cell.length_a   1.000
_cell.length_b   1.000
_cell.length_c   1.000
_cell.angle_alpha   90.00
_cell.angle_beta   90.00
_cell.angle_gamma   90.00
#
_symmetry.space_group_name_H-M   'P 1'
#
loop_
_entity.id
_entity.type
_entity.pdbx_description
1 polymer ?
#
loop_
_entity_poly.entity_id
_entity_poly.type
_entity_poly.pdbx_seq_one_letter_code
_entity_poly.pdbx_strand_id
1 'polypeptide(L)'
;MRFHPIVIGGLYPGITRGLSADVLAAQALSGTAYPVCTSHVVAGDGVVTDVLNVPTDTVAAQLEHLFETRNPTSAKVGIIGATPTTNRVFEHLESLDGPVIYDLTVSGPSGEDVVEQQGLEVIIEHLNEPDLVTIRRTDAALVAGMEIPSLDDAQVAAQRIAQQGADHVLIRCGKLPTHFYELEGSPPDYALDLFFDGDGF
;
A
#
# COMPACT_ATOMS: atom_id res chain seq x y z
N MET A 1 21.95 -6.02 11.91
CA MET A 1 20.77 -6.83 12.23
C MET A 1 20.17 -7.27 10.89
N ARG A 2 19.91 -8.55 10.65
CA ARG A 2 19.18 -8.97 9.45
C ARG A 2 17.70 -8.75 9.71
N PHE A 3 16.99 -8.03 8.84
CA PHE A 3 15.56 -7.88 8.94
C PHE A 3 14.83 -8.92 8.10
N HIS A 4 13.68 -9.33 8.58
CA HIS A 4 12.89 -10.42 8.02
C HIS A 4 11.42 -9.97 7.86
N PRO A 5 11.11 -9.13 6.83
CA PRO A 5 9.76 -8.66 6.64
C PRO A 5 8.85 -9.77 6.09
N ILE A 6 7.60 -9.81 6.55
CA ILE A 6 6.52 -10.40 5.78
C ILE A 6 6.12 -9.37 4.71
N VAL A 7 6.03 -9.82 3.47
CA VAL A 7 5.54 -9.01 2.36
C VAL A 7 4.26 -9.65 1.82
N ILE A 8 3.15 -8.93 1.94
CA ILE A 8 1.80 -9.41 1.64
C ILE A 8 1.28 -8.64 0.43
N GLY A 9 0.79 -9.31 -0.60
CA GLY A 9 0.26 -8.60 -1.75
C GLY A 9 0.10 -9.44 -3.01
N GLY A 10 -0.13 -8.75 -4.12
CA GLY A 10 -0.32 -9.37 -5.42
C GLY A 10 0.96 -9.80 -6.12
N LEU A 11 0.89 -10.93 -6.79
CA LEU A 11 1.93 -11.40 -7.69
C LEU A 11 1.60 -10.98 -9.14
N TYR A 12 2.56 -10.30 -9.77
CA TYR A 12 2.48 -9.82 -11.16
C TYR A 12 3.46 -10.61 -12.05
N PRO A 13 3.01 -11.64 -12.76
CA PRO A 13 3.89 -12.40 -13.65
C PRO A 13 4.47 -11.52 -14.76
N GLY A 14 5.77 -11.65 -15.02
CA GLY A 14 6.45 -10.96 -16.12
C GLY A 14 6.85 -9.51 -15.87
N ILE A 15 6.47 -8.92 -14.72
CA ILE A 15 6.89 -7.56 -14.34
C ILE A 15 7.37 -7.51 -12.89
N THR A 16 8.33 -6.62 -12.60
CA THR A 16 8.85 -6.43 -11.25
C THR A 16 7.97 -5.43 -10.49
N ARG A 17 6.84 -5.94 -9.98
CA ARG A 17 5.89 -5.20 -9.13
C ARG A 17 5.36 -6.10 -8.02
N GLY A 18 4.69 -5.49 -7.03
CA GLY A 18 4.10 -6.20 -5.90
C GLY A 18 5.12 -7.10 -5.21
N LEU A 19 4.74 -8.33 -4.89
CA LEU A 19 5.58 -9.27 -4.15
C LEU A 19 6.97 -9.46 -4.75
N SER A 20 7.11 -9.48 -6.08
CA SER A 20 8.42 -9.65 -6.73
C SER A 20 9.35 -8.48 -6.44
N ALA A 21 8.82 -7.25 -6.48
CA ALA A 21 9.59 -6.05 -6.15
C ALA A 21 9.96 -6.01 -4.66
N ASP A 22 9.03 -6.34 -3.78
CA ASP A 22 9.23 -6.34 -2.34
C ASP A 22 10.32 -7.34 -1.91
N VAL A 23 10.30 -8.57 -2.48
CA VAL A 23 11.34 -9.57 -2.23
C VAL A 23 12.71 -9.10 -2.71
N LEU A 24 12.79 -8.55 -3.92
CA LEU A 24 14.04 -8.02 -4.46
C LEU A 24 14.57 -6.83 -3.64
N ALA A 25 13.69 -5.93 -3.19
CA ALA A 25 14.07 -4.81 -2.34
C ALA A 25 14.64 -5.29 -1.00
N ALA A 26 13.98 -6.25 -0.35
CA ALA A 26 14.47 -6.84 0.88
C ALA A 26 15.85 -7.49 0.69
N GLN A 27 16.06 -8.23 -0.40
CA GLN A 27 17.35 -8.85 -0.71
C GLN A 27 18.44 -7.81 -0.98
N ALA A 28 18.13 -6.74 -1.71
CA ALA A 28 19.06 -5.64 -1.97
C ALA A 28 19.55 -4.95 -0.68
N LEU A 29 18.70 -4.95 0.36
CA LEU A 29 19.00 -4.43 1.69
C LEU A 29 19.55 -5.51 2.65
N SER A 30 19.99 -6.66 2.13
CA SER A 30 20.52 -7.79 2.91
C SER A 30 19.53 -8.42 3.89
N GLY A 31 18.23 -8.25 3.65
CA GLY A 31 17.13 -8.90 4.36
C GLY A 31 16.67 -10.20 3.69
N THR A 32 15.74 -10.88 4.33
CA THR A 32 15.05 -12.04 3.77
C THR A 32 13.54 -11.84 3.93
N ALA A 33 12.86 -11.58 2.84
CA ALA A 33 11.40 -11.42 2.87
C ALA A 33 10.69 -12.76 2.87
N TYR A 34 9.54 -12.80 3.57
CA TYR A 34 8.59 -13.92 3.57
C TYR A 34 7.35 -13.49 2.76
N PRO A 35 7.23 -13.90 1.49
CA PRO A 35 6.12 -13.47 0.65
C PRO A 35 4.84 -14.25 0.96
N VAL A 36 3.72 -13.54 1.06
CA VAL A 36 2.36 -14.06 1.15
C VAL A 36 1.54 -13.50 -0.01
N CYS A 37 1.13 -14.38 -0.91
CA CYS A 37 0.36 -13.99 -2.09
C CYS A 37 -1.13 -13.87 -1.76
N THR A 38 -1.72 -12.69 -1.99
CA THR A 38 -3.16 -12.43 -1.82
C THR A 38 -3.92 -12.50 -3.13
N SER A 39 -3.24 -12.25 -4.26
CA SER A 39 -3.85 -12.30 -5.59
C SER A 39 -2.82 -12.51 -6.70
N HIS A 40 -3.26 -13.14 -7.78
CA HIS A 40 -2.54 -13.17 -9.04
C HIS A 40 -3.11 -12.08 -9.95
N VAL A 41 -2.26 -11.15 -10.36
CA VAL A 41 -2.68 -9.99 -11.16
C VAL A 41 -2.17 -10.15 -12.58
N VAL A 42 -3.07 -10.19 -13.54
CA VAL A 42 -2.74 -10.15 -14.96
C VAL A 42 -2.70 -8.70 -15.40
N ALA A 43 -1.50 -8.24 -15.76
CA ALA A 43 -1.29 -6.86 -16.20
C ALA A 43 -0.32 -6.80 -17.37
N GLY A 44 -0.61 -5.92 -18.33
CA GLY A 44 0.24 -5.64 -19.48
C GLY A 44 0.01 -4.21 -19.97
N ASP A 45 1.05 -3.59 -20.54
CA ASP A 45 0.98 -2.23 -21.11
C ASP A 45 0.42 -1.15 -20.15
N GLY A 46 0.63 -1.35 -18.84
CA GLY A 46 0.14 -0.41 -17.82
C GLY A 46 -1.34 -0.61 -17.42
N VAL A 47 -2.00 -1.64 -17.91
CA VAL A 47 -3.42 -1.96 -17.62
C VAL A 47 -3.51 -3.27 -16.85
N VAL A 48 -4.34 -3.32 -15.79
CA VAL A 48 -4.74 -4.56 -15.12
C VAL A 48 -5.95 -5.14 -15.85
N THR A 49 -5.82 -6.37 -16.36
CA THR A 49 -6.87 -7.02 -17.12
C THR A 49 -7.63 -8.08 -16.33
N ASP A 50 -7.01 -8.63 -15.26
CA ASP A 50 -7.66 -9.61 -14.40
C ASP A 50 -6.98 -9.66 -13.02
N VAL A 51 -7.75 -9.97 -11.99
CA VAL A 51 -7.28 -10.17 -10.61
C VAL A 51 -7.93 -11.44 -10.06
N LEU A 52 -7.14 -12.48 -9.86
CA LEU A 52 -7.59 -13.73 -9.24
C LEU A 52 -7.17 -13.73 -7.78
N ASN A 53 -8.13 -13.59 -6.87
CA ASN A 53 -7.87 -13.63 -5.43
C ASN A 53 -7.50 -15.05 -4.97
N VAL A 54 -6.47 -15.14 -4.15
CA VAL A 54 -6.13 -16.38 -3.43
C VAL A 54 -7.19 -16.59 -2.33
N PRO A 55 -7.70 -17.82 -2.13
CA PRO A 55 -8.68 -18.10 -1.08
C PRO A 55 -8.20 -17.62 0.29
N THR A 56 -9.07 -16.91 1.03
CA THR A 56 -8.76 -16.30 2.33
C THR A 56 -8.15 -17.29 3.32
N ASP A 57 -8.70 -18.51 3.41
CA ASP A 57 -8.17 -19.55 4.30
C ASP A 57 -6.74 -19.95 3.92
N THR A 58 -6.38 -19.90 2.63
CA THR A 58 -5.02 -20.19 2.16
C THR A 58 -4.06 -19.08 2.58
N VAL A 59 -4.48 -17.82 2.48
CA VAL A 59 -3.67 -16.66 2.94
C VAL A 59 -3.48 -16.73 4.45
N ALA A 60 -4.54 -16.98 5.21
CA ALA A 60 -4.51 -17.12 6.66
C ALA A 60 -3.55 -18.23 7.10
N ALA A 61 -3.64 -19.42 6.50
CA ALA A 61 -2.77 -20.55 6.81
C ALA A 61 -1.28 -20.26 6.52
N GLN A 62 -0.97 -19.49 5.46
CA GLN A 62 0.40 -19.06 5.18
C GLN A 62 0.92 -18.11 6.26
N LEU A 63 0.10 -17.12 6.69
CA LEU A 63 0.45 -16.20 7.76
C LEU A 63 0.68 -16.95 9.07
N GLU A 64 -0.27 -17.78 9.51
CA GLU A 64 -0.16 -18.60 10.71
C GLU A 64 1.14 -19.40 10.73
N HIS A 65 1.44 -20.12 9.64
CA HIS A 65 2.68 -20.88 9.52
C HIS A 65 3.94 -19.99 9.64
N LEU A 66 3.93 -18.81 9.04
CA LEU A 66 5.08 -17.87 9.10
C LEU A 66 5.27 -17.32 10.51
N PHE A 67 4.20 -16.94 11.21
CA PHE A 67 4.27 -16.48 12.59
C PHE A 67 4.74 -17.57 13.55
N GLU A 68 4.32 -18.84 13.35
CA GLU A 68 4.75 -19.95 14.16
C GLU A 68 6.22 -20.39 13.92
N THR A 69 6.71 -20.28 12.68
CA THR A 69 7.99 -20.90 12.30
C THR A 69 9.11 -19.90 12.02
N ARG A 70 8.76 -18.62 11.89
CA ARG A 70 9.70 -17.56 11.50
C ARG A 70 9.60 -16.37 12.40
N ASN A 71 10.35 -15.64 12.86
CA ASN A 71 10.19 -14.43 13.65
C ASN A 71 10.22 -13.21 12.71
N PRO A 72 9.12 -12.86 12.06
CA PRO A 72 9.08 -11.67 11.21
C PRO A 72 9.33 -10.42 12.05
N THR A 73 10.06 -9.46 11.49
CA THR A 73 10.48 -8.24 12.19
C THR A 73 9.71 -7.01 11.73
N SER A 74 8.93 -7.12 10.70
CA SER A 74 8.11 -6.04 10.11
C SER A 74 7.15 -6.63 9.08
N ALA A 75 6.16 -5.85 8.67
CA ALA A 75 5.29 -6.21 7.58
C ALA A 75 5.16 -5.09 6.54
N LYS A 76 5.06 -5.46 5.27
CA LYS A 76 4.57 -4.59 4.21
C LYS A 76 3.35 -5.22 3.59
N VAL A 77 2.24 -4.54 3.65
CA VAL A 77 0.97 -4.93 3.05
C VAL A 77 0.81 -4.16 1.74
N GLY A 78 0.53 -4.84 0.66
CA GLY A 78 0.19 -4.26 -0.63
C GLY A 78 -1.25 -4.52 -0.99
N ILE A 79 -1.52 -4.83 -2.26
CA ILE A 79 -2.87 -5.11 -2.73
C ILE A 79 -3.48 -6.34 -2.06
N ILE A 80 -4.71 -6.19 -1.55
CA ILE A 80 -5.58 -7.27 -1.11
C ILE A 80 -6.92 -7.08 -1.82
N GLY A 81 -7.20 -7.95 -2.80
CA GLY A 81 -8.40 -7.80 -3.63
C GLY A 81 -9.70 -8.18 -2.93
N ALA A 82 -9.67 -9.15 -2.01
CA ALA A 82 -10.84 -9.71 -1.35
C ALA A 82 -11.03 -9.17 0.07
N THR A 83 -12.21 -8.64 0.35
CA THR A 83 -12.62 -8.08 1.66
C THR A 83 -12.36 -9.01 2.86
N PRO A 84 -12.75 -10.32 2.83
CA PRO A 84 -12.46 -11.21 3.96
C PRO A 84 -10.97 -11.43 4.19
N THR A 85 -10.15 -11.35 3.14
CA THR A 85 -8.70 -11.50 3.24
C THR A 85 -8.06 -10.30 3.94
N THR A 86 -8.59 -9.09 3.72
CA THR A 86 -8.13 -7.87 4.42
C THR A 86 -8.25 -8.05 5.93
N ASN A 87 -9.44 -8.41 6.43
CA ASN A 87 -9.67 -8.64 7.85
C ASN A 87 -8.70 -9.70 8.43
N ARG A 88 -8.52 -10.83 7.74
CA ARG A 88 -7.63 -11.89 8.22
C ARG A 88 -6.16 -11.50 8.23
N VAL A 89 -5.72 -10.70 7.26
CA VAL A 89 -4.34 -10.18 7.22
C VAL A 89 -4.07 -9.30 8.43
N PHE A 90 -4.91 -8.31 8.69
CA PHE A 90 -4.71 -7.38 9.81
C PHE A 90 -4.87 -8.08 11.16
N GLU A 91 -5.84 -8.99 11.34
CA GLU A 91 -5.95 -9.83 12.54
C GLU A 91 -4.65 -10.59 12.89
N HIS A 92 -3.93 -11.10 11.89
CA HIS A 92 -2.64 -11.76 12.15
C HIS A 92 -1.53 -10.76 12.45
N LEU A 93 -1.56 -9.56 11.85
CA LEU A 93 -0.55 -8.54 12.07
C LEU A 93 -0.62 -7.89 13.45
N GLU A 94 -1.75 -7.96 14.17
CA GLU A 94 -1.85 -7.52 15.57
C GLU A 94 -0.80 -8.18 16.50
N SER A 95 -0.35 -9.39 16.16
CA SER A 95 0.66 -10.12 16.93
C SER A 95 2.10 -9.81 16.54
N LEU A 96 2.32 -8.95 15.54
CA LEU A 96 3.64 -8.59 15.06
C LEU A 96 4.29 -7.55 15.99
N ASP A 97 5.46 -7.91 16.57
CA ASP A 97 6.30 -6.94 17.30
C ASP A 97 7.25 -6.24 16.31
N GLY A 98 6.71 -5.27 15.54
CA GLY A 98 7.48 -4.53 14.55
C GLY A 98 6.62 -3.71 13.62
N PRO A 99 7.23 -2.80 12.84
CA PRO A 99 6.48 -1.85 12.03
C PRO A 99 5.70 -2.52 10.91
N VAL A 100 4.49 -2.01 10.69
CA VAL A 100 3.58 -2.37 9.61
C VAL A 100 3.45 -1.19 8.65
N ILE A 101 3.77 -1.40 7.37
CA ILE A 101 3.56 -0.42 6.32
C ILE A 101 2.46 -0.93 5.39
N TYR A 102 1.42 -0.13 5.19
CA TYR A 102 0.37 -0.43 4.23
C TYR A 102 0.55 0.41 2.96
N ASP A 103 1.05 -0.22 1.89
CA ASP A 103 1.09 0.37 0.54
C ASP A 103 -0.27 0.19 -0.12
N LEU A 104 -1.21 1.06 0.30
CA LEU A 104 -2.61 0.99 -0.01
C LEU A 104 -2.85 1.18 -1.51
N THR A 105 -3.53 0.21 -2.12
CA THR A 105 -3.87 0.20 -3.53
C THR A 105 -5.33 -0.19 -3.70
N VAL A 106 -6.13 0.73 -4.22
CA VAL A 106 -7.58 0.56 -4.47
C VAL A 106 -7.84 0.32 -5.95
N SER A 107 -7.05 0.98 -6.81
CA SER A 107 -7.25 0.93 -8.26
C SER A 107 -5.99 0.49 -9.01
N GLY A 108 -6.15 0.00 -10.22
CA GLY A 108 -5.07 -0.23 -11.17
C GLY A 108 -4.47 1.07 -11.73
N PRO A 109 -3.39 0.98 -12.52
CA PRO A 109 -2.71 2.17 -13.05
C PRO A 109 -3.58 3.06 -13.94
N SER A 110 -4.59 2.51 -14.61
CA SER A 110 -5.54 3.23 -15.48
C SER A 110 -6.92 3.39 -14.83
N GLY A 111 -7.04 3.13 -13.52
CA GLY A 111 -8.28 3.29 -12.75
C GLY A 111 -9.15 2.04 -12.71
N GLU A 112 -8.60 0.88 -13.09
CA GLU A 112 -9.31 -0.40 -13.03
C GLU A 112 -9.56 -0.79 -11.57
N ASP A 113 -10.70 -1.42 -11.28
CA ASP A 113 -10.99 -1.96 -9.96
C ASP A 113 -10.06 -3.15 -9.67
N VAL A 114 -9.31 -3.08 -8.59
CA VAL A 114 -8.41 -4.16 -8.14
C VAL A 114 -8.79 -4.71 -6.77
N VAL A 115 -9.80 -4.10 -6.13
CA VAL A 115 -10.44 -4.56 -4.91
C VAL A 115 -11.93 -4.80 -5.15
N GLU A 116 -12.54 -5.64 -4.34
CA GLU A 116 -13.98 -5.90 -4.41
C GLU A 116 -14.81 -4.65 -4.11
N GLN A 117 -16.08 -4.63 -4.52
CA GLN A 117 -16.98 -3.45 -4.44
C GLN A 117 -17.08 -2.83 -3.03
N GLN A 118 -16.98 -3.63 -1.98
CA GLN A 118 -16.99 -3.17 -0.58
C GLN A 118 -15.58 -3.04 0.01
N GLY A 119 -14.54 -3.26 -0.79
CA GLY A 119 -13.15 -3.31 -0.33
C GLY A 119 -12.67 -1.98 0.23
N LEU A 120 -13.14 -0.86 -0.30
CA LEU A 120 -12.74 0.46 0.18
C LEU A 120 -13.22 0.73 1.62
N GLU A 121 -14.45 0.35 1.97
CA GLU A 121 -14.99 0.51 3.32
C GLU A 121 -14.18 -0.29 4.34
N VAL A 122 -13.88 -1.55 4.01
CA VAL A 122 -13.07 -2.42 4.89
C VAL A 122 -11.62 -1.93 4.98
N ILE A 123 -11.04 -1.43 3.89
CA ILE A 123 -9.71 -0.81 3.91
C ILE A 123 -9.68 0.37 4.90
N ILE A 124 -10.71 1.21 4.88
CA ILE A 124 -10.82 2.36 5.79
C ILE A 124 -10.92 1.92 7.25
N GLU A 125 -11.63 0.83 7.55
CA GLU A 125 -11.74 0.29 8.91
C GLU A 125 -10.38 -0.14 9.50
N HIS A 126 -9.40 -0.49 8.65
CA HIS A 126 -8.07 -0.92 9.05
C HIS A 126 -6.97 0.14 8.92
N LEU A 127 -7.31 1.41 8.71
CA LEU A 127 -6.30 2.48 8.58
C LEU A 127 -5.54 2.79 9.88
N ASN A 128 -6.09 2.42 11.02
CA ASN A 128 -5.46 2.64 12.34
C ASN A 128 -4.49 1.53 12.77
N GLU A 129 -4.30 0.50 11.97
CA GLU A 129 -3.45 -0.63 12.33
C GLU A 129 -2.01 -0.52 11.81
N PRO A 130 -1.74 0.01 10.59
CA PRO A 130 -0.39 0.22 10.13
C PRO A 130 0.24 1.48 10.74
N ASP A 131 1.56 1.41 11.01
CA ASP A 131 2.34 2.58 11.45
C ASP A 131 2.48 3.63 10.34
N LEU A 132 2.38 3.21 9.06
CA LEU A 132 2.47 4.09 7.90
C LEU A 132 1.56 3.60 6.78
N VAL A 133 0.68 4.46 6.33
CA VAL A 133 -0.07 4.30 5.08
C VAL A 133 0.66 5.02 3.96
N THR A 134 1.12 4.27 2.94
CA THR A 134 1.60 4.87 1.70
C THR A 134 0.55 4.69 0.62
N ILE A 135 0.25 5.73 -0.13
CA ILE A 135 -0.88 5.73 -1.06
C ILE A 135 -0.60 6.58 -2.29
N ARG A 136 -1.03 6.15 -3.46
CA ARG A 136 -0.97 7.01 -4.65
C ARG A 136 -2.02 8.12 -4.57
N ARG A 137 -1.74 9.27 -5.18
CA ARG A 137 -2.67 10.41 -5.23
C ARG A 137 -4.07 10.03 -5.72
N THR A 138 -4.17 9.18 -6.74
CA THR A 138 -5.46 8.70 -7.28
C THR A 138 -6.24 7.87 -6.28
N ASP A 139 -5.59 6.99 -5.54
CA ASP A 139 -6.21 6.17 -4.51
C ASP A 139 -6.51 7.02 -3.25
N ALA A 140 -5.63 7.97 -2.92
CA ALA A 140 -5.86 8.93 -1.83
C ALA A 140 -7.11 9.79 -2.07
N ALA A 141 -7.37 10.16 -3.34
CA ALA A 141 -8.60 10.87 -3.71
C ALA A 141 -9.86 10.05 -3.41
N LEU A 142 -9.82 8.74 -3.65
CA LEU A 142 -10.92 7.81 -3.35
C LEU A 142 -11.12 7.65 -1.85
N VAL A 143 -10.04 7.41 -1.09
CA VAL A 143 -10.10 7.23 0.37
C VAL A 143 -10.52 8.52 1.08
N ALA A 144 -9.97 9.67 0.67
CA ALA A 144 -10.31 10.97 1.26
C ALA A 144 -11.67 11.53 0.78
N GLY A 145 -12.29 10.92 -0.24
CA GLY A 145 -13.55 11.39 -0.82
C GLY A 145 -13.45 12.79 -1.44
N MET A 146 -12.33 13.10 -2.09
CA MET A 146 -12.09 14.41 -2.72
C MET A 146 -11.08 14.30 -3.87
N GLU A 147 -11.14 15.22 -4.82
CA GLU A 147 -10.09 15.35 -5.83
C GLU A 147 -8.83 16.00 -5.25
N ILE A 148 -7.67 15.66 -5.81
CA ILE A 148 -6.35 16.18 -5.38
C ILE A 148 -5.63 16.81 -6.59
N PRO A 149 -6.05 17.99 -7.04
CA PRO A 149 -5.42 18.69 -8.16
C PRO A 149 -4.17 19.49 -7.74
N SER A 150 -3.97 19.74 -6.44
CA SER A 150 -2.89 20.58 -5.91
C SER A 150 -2.19 19.95 -4.70
N LEU A 151 -1.07 20.55 -4.29
CA LEU A 151 -0.39 20.14 -3.05
C LEU A 151 -1.24 20.48 -1.81
N ASP A 152 -1.91 21.62 -1.80
CA ASP A 152 -2.80 22.00 -0.70
C ASP A 152 -3.94 20.98 -0.56
N ASP A 153 -4.49 20.50 -1.69
CA ASP A 153 -5.50 19.44 -1.67
C ASP A 153 -4.90 18.10 -1.19
N ALA A 154 -3.64 17.81 -1.52
CA ALA A 154 -2.95 16.63 -1.01
C ALA A 154 -2.75 16.72 0.52
N GLN A 155 -2.47 17.90 1.07
CA GLN A 155 -2.40 18.12 2.51
C GLN A 155 -3.76 17.88 3.17
N VAL A 156 -4.84 18.40 2.60
CA VAL A 156 -6.21 18.17 3.10
C VAL A 156 -6.57 16.69 3.02
N ALA A 157 -6.21 16.01 1.92
CA ALA A 157 -6.46 14.58 1.76
C ALA A 157 -5.71 13.73 2.81
N ALA A 158 -4.42 14.05 3.06
CA ALA A 158 -3.64 13.36 4.09
C ALA A 158 -4.26 13.53 5.49
N GLN A 159 -4.70 14.74 5.84
CA GLN A 159 -5.39 14.99 7.10
C GLN A 159 -6.71 14.23 7.21
N ARG A 160 -7.49 14.11 6.12
CA ARG A 160 -8.71 13.31 6.11
C ARG A 160 -8.45 11.82 6.30
N ILE A 161 -7.40 11.29 5.66
CA ILE A 161 -6.98 9.90 5.83
C ILE A 161 -6.53 9.66 7.28
N ALA A 162 -5.79 10.60 7.87
CA ALA A 162 -5.41 10.55 9.28
C ALA A 162 -6.63 10.61 10.22
N GLN A 163 -7.63 11.43 9.92
CA GLN A 163 -8.90 11.46 10.68
C GLN A 163 -9.70 10.16 10.59
N GLN A 164 -9.45 9.33 9.57
CA GLN A 164 -10.02 7.98 9.44
C GLN A 164 -9.23 6.91 10.21
N GLY A 165 -8.11 7.28 10.85
CA GLY A 165 -7.36 6.43 11.75
C GLY A 165 -5.87 6.27 11.45
N ALA A 166 -5.37 6.66 10.28
CA ALA A 166 -3.97 6.48 9.94
C ALA A 166 -3.05 7.42 10.77
N ASP A 167 -2.07 6.87 11.46
CA ASP A 167 -1.10 7.66 12.26
C ASP A 167 -0.18 8.49 11.35
N HIS A 168 0.39 7.85 10.32
CA HIS A 168 1.27 8.51 9.35
C HIS A 168 0.79 8.23 7.93
N VAL A 169 0.84 9.25 7.06
CA VAL A 169 0.37 9.16 5.67
C VAL A 169 1.42 9.67 4.71
N LEU A 170 1.81 8.86 3.74
CA LEU A 170 2.66 9.24 2.62
C LEU A 170 1.86 9.22 1.32
N ILE A 171 1.48 10.37 0.79
CA ILE A 171 0.83 10.46 -0.52
C ILE A 171 1.90 10.60 -1.61
N ARG A 172 1.98 9.63 -2.50
CA ARG A 172 2.81 9.71 -3.71
C ARG A 172 2.08 10.56 -4.75
N CYS A 173 2.38 11.85 -4.76
CA CYS A 173 1.67 12.84 -5.56
C CYS A 173 2.04 12.79 -7.06
N GLY A 174 3.23 12.24 -7.39
CA GLY A 174 3.71 12.20 -8.76
C GLY A 174 3.92 13.60 -9.34
N LYS A 175 3.59 13.81 -10.60
CA LYS A 175 3.68 15.11 -11.25
C LYS A 175 2.44 15.94 -10.92
N LEU A 176 2.57 16.89 -9.99
CA LEU A 176 1.60 17.96 -9.79
C LEU A 176 1.93 19.15 -10.70
N PRO A 177 0.94 19.96 -11.09
CA PRO A 177 1.19 21.19 -11.85
C PRO A 177 2.18 22.11 -11.11
N THR A 178 3.19 22.60 -11.82
CA THR A 178 4.33 23.36 -11.27
C THR A 178 4.01 24.78 -10.79
N HIS A 179 2.79 25.29 -11.02
CA HIS A 179 2.39 26.62 -10.56
C HIS A 179 2.26 26.74 -9.03
N PHE A 180 2.35 25.65 -8.28
CA PHE A 180 2.38 25.65 -6.82
C PHE A 180 3.78 25.87 -6.24
N TYR A 181 4.82 25.82 -7.07
CA TYR A 181 6.19 26.08 -6.66
C TYR A 181 6.71 27.28 -7.42
N GLU A 182 6.67 28.45 -6.80
CA GLU A 182 7.49 29.62 -7.21
C GLU A 182 8.99 29.36 -6.94
N LEU A 183 9.48 28.17 -7.27
CA LEU A 183 10.90 27.92 -7.34
C LEU A 183 11.35 28.36 -8.73
N GLU A 184 11.92 29.56 -8.82
CA GLU A 184 12.60 30.02 -10.02
C GLU A 184 13.57 28.94 -10.50
N GLY A 185 13.33 28.41 -11.70
CA GLY A 185 14.18 27.39 -12.32
C GLY A 185 13.84 25.93 -11.98
N SER A 186 12.65 25.65 -11.45
CA SER A 186 12.19 24.26 -11.24
C SER A 186 12.08 23.52 -12.57
N PRO A 187 12.83 22.41 -12.76
CA PRO A 187 12.67 21.60 -13.96
C PRO A 187 11.24 21.02 -14.01
N PRO A 188 10.66 20.81 -15.20
CA PRO A 188 9.30 20.33 -15.39
C PRO A 188 9.08 18.86 -14.96
N ASP A 189 10.05 18.22 -14.33
CA ASP A 189 10.12 16.77 -14.11
C ASP A 189 10.25 16.33 -12.63
N TYR A 190 9.79 17.13 -11.67
CA TYR A 190 9.73 16.66 -10.28
C TYR A 190 8.55 15.71 -10.07
N ALA A 191 8.82 14.56 -9.44
CA ALA A 191 7.82 13.79 -8.72
C ALA A 191 7.83 14.24 -7.26
N LEU A 192 6.66 14.43 -6.70
CA LEU A 192 6.47 14.90 -5.33
C LEU A 192 5.83 13.80 -4.50
N ASP A 193 6.31 13.69 -3.29
CA ASP A 193 5.66 12.90 -2.25
C ASP A 193 5.38 13.82 -1.07
N LEU A 194 4.19 13.70 -0.49
CA LEU A 194 3.75 14.44 0.69
C LEU A 194 3.73 13.49 1.88
N PHE A 195 4.48 13.80 2.93
CA PHE A 195 4.46 13.06 4.18
C PHE A 195 3.78 13.85 5.28
N PHE A 196 2.80 13.24 5.94
CA PHE A 196 2.12 13.73 7.13
C PHE A 196 2.47 12.82 8.31
N ASP A 197 3.03 13.39 9.37
CA ASP A 197 3.52 12.66 10.54
C ASP A 197 2.53 12.62 11.73
N GLY A 198 1.27 12.98 11.47
CA GLY A 198 0.23 13.09 12.49
C GLY A 198 0.04 14.51 13.03
N ASP A 199 1.11 15.33 13.05
CA ASP A 199 1.11 16.70 13.57
C ASP A 199 1.29 17.74 12.45
N GLY A 200 2.06 17.42 11.40
CA GLY A 200 2.40 18.36 10.33
C GLY A 200 2.94 17.72 9.05
N PHE A 201 3.49 18.55 8.16
CA PHE A 201 3.99 18.16 6.84
C PHE A 201 5.46 18.50 6.68
#